data_eeff351435d68e9b7bef88bfa68af264
#
_entry.id   eeff351435d68e9b7bef88bfa68af264
#
_cell.length_a   1.000
_cell.length_b   1.000
_cell.length_c   1.000
_cell.angle_alpha   90.00
_cell.angle_beta   90.00
_cell.angle_gamma   90.00
#
_symmetry.space_group_name_H-M   'P 1'
#
loop_
_entity.id
_entity.type
_entity.pdbx_description
1 polymer ?
#
loop_
_entity_poly.entity_id
_entity_poly.type
_entity_poly.pdbx_seq_one_letter_code
_entity_poly.pdbx_strand_id
1 'polypeptide(L)'
;DVYGGMVKGNDDSNPGSASQNKVRIESGSTVGGSVYGGWNSNGETSGNFIYVDGTVSGGVTAGYTLSGDAAGNEVLVEGGTVLDHLYGGYTALGSATGNVITVKGGTVNAEMVGGYDDGTATNNTVTLYDSARFTGSDIYGGRSGGSSSDVFTGNTFNVYGQIDAASLQNFQNLNFYDVAEDKASVDLSRSAVIGDGKGSMTNVFIGNLRNQEGNIPEEYVLIHTPTASSSYTGTNLYVNGNTVVTIGPDGSY
;
A
#
# COMPACT_ATOMS: atom_id res chain seq x y z
N ASP A 1 -7.72 22.30 -2.36
CA ASP A 1 -6.70 21.34 -2.82
C ASP A 1 -5.32 21.99 -2.83
N VAL A 2 -4.30 21.17 -2.70
CA VAL A 2 -2.88 21.55 -2.79
C VAL A 2 -2.23 20.75 -3.92
N TYR A 3 -1.46 21.42 -4.77
CA TYR A 3 -0.73 20.80 -5.87
C TYR A 3 0.75 21.16 -5.78
N GLY A 4 1.64 20.18 -5.76
CA GLY A 4 3.08 20.40 -5.89
C GLY A 4 3.44 20.85 -7.31
N GLY A 5 2.88 20.18 -8.30
CA GLY A 5 2.93 20.56 -9.71
C GLY A 5 1.63 20.20 -10.43
N MET A 6 1.15 21.06 -11.33
CA MET A 6 -0.05 20.81 -12.11
C MET A 6 0.19 21.13 -13.58
N VAL A 7 -0.12 20.15 -14.45
CA VAL A 7 -0.13 20.32 -15.91
C VAL A 7 -1.55 20.11 -16.42
N LYS A 8 -2.18 21.19 -16.89
CA LYS A 8 -3.45 21.18 -17.61
C LYS A 8 -3.17 21.37 -19.09
N GLY A 9 -2.93 20.28 -19.80
CA GLY A 9 -2.74 20.30 -21.25
C GLY A 9 -4.00 19.82 -21.96
N ASN A 10 -4.37 20.48 -23.05
CA ASN A 10 -5.38 20.00 -23.98
C ASN A 10 -4.71 19.49 -25.28
N ASP A 11 -3.39 19.36 -25.28
CA ASP A 11 -2.61 18.96 -26.47
C ASP A 11 -2.00 17.59 -26.23
N ASP A 12 -2.62 16.58 -26.81
CA ASP A 12 -2.15 15.18 -26.76
C ASP A 12 -0.80 14.98 -27.46
N SER A 13 -0.38 15.96 -28.30
CA SER A 13 0.92 15.93 -29.00
C SER A 13 2.10 16.34 -28.12
N ASN A 14 1.85 17.02 -26.97
CA ASN A 14 2.86 17.40 -26.00
C ASN A 14 2.28 17.41 -24.56
N PRO A 15 2.11 16.23 -23.97
CA PRO A 15 1.37 16.07 -22.71
C PRO A 15 2.07 16.68 -21.48
N GLY A 16 3.35 17.06 -21.59
CA GLY A 16 4.12 17.55 -20.46
C GLY A 16 4.34 16.52 -19.35
N SER A 17 4.92 16.96 -18.24
CA SER A 17 5.14 16.13 -17.04
C SER A 17 4.94 16.93 -15.77
N ALA A 18 4.26 16.36 -14.76
CA ALA A 18 4.17 16.92 -13.41
C ALA A 18 4.98 16.05 -12.46
N SER A 19 6.30 16.15 -12.50
CA SER A 19 7.24 15.24 -11.87
C SER A 19 8.20 15.93 -10.92
N GLN A 20 8.76 15.15 -9.95
CA GLN A 20 9.77 15.58 -8.99
C GLN A 20 9.34 16.74 -8.07
N ASN A 21 8.03 16.90 -7.88
CA ASN A 21 7.49 17.92 -6.98
C ASN A 21 7.52 17.43 -5.53
N LYS A 22 7.59 18.38 -4.60
CA LYS A 22 7.56 18.10 -3.15
C LYS A 22 6.48 18.93 -2.48
N VAL A 23 5.63 18.27 -1.70
CA VAL A 23 4.59 18.89 -0.87
C VAL A 23 4.83 18.48 0.57
N ARG A 24 4.73 19.44 1.50
CA ARG A 24 4.80 19.17 2.93
C ARG A 24 3.57 19.77 3.63
N ILE A 25 2.88 18.95 4.39
CA ILE A 25 1.79 19.35 5.29
C ILE A 25 2.32 19.14 6.71
N GLU A 26 2.76 20.23 7.32
CA GLU A 26 3.41 20.23 8.62
C GLU A 26 2.39 20.04 9.77
N SER A 27 2.90 19.65 10.92
CA SER A 27 2.11 19.48 12.15
C SER A 27 1.31 20.73 12.48
N GLY A 28 0.04 20.56 12.88
CA GLY A 28 -0.90 21.63 13.15
C GLY A 28 -1.53 22.29 11.90
N SER A 29 -1.07 21.94 10.69
CA SER A 29 -1.69 22.42 9.45
C SER A 29 -2.93 21.62 9.09
N THR A 30 -3.90 22.26 8.41
CA THR A 30 -5.11 21.60 7.89
C THR A 30 -5.34 21.94 6.43
N VAL A 31 -5.49 20.92 5.60
CA VAL A 31 -5.93 21.03 4.21
C VAL A 31 -7.37 20.52 4.13
N GLY A 32 -8.33 21.39 3.83
CA GLY A 32 -9.75 21.05 3.73
C GLY A 32 -10.14 20.28 2.46
N GLY A 33 -9.24 20.19 1.49
CA GLY A 33 -9.40 19.43 0.24
C GLY A 33 -8.35 18.35 0.10
N SER A 34 -8.05 17.96 -1.13
CA SER A 34 -7.07 16.96 -1.48
C SER A 34 -5.66 17.53 -1.70
N VAL A 35 -4.66 16.67 -1.59
CA VAL A 35 -3.25 16.98 -1.80
C VAL A 35 -2.70 16.10 -2.92
N TYR A 36 -2.10 16.74 -3.93
CA TYR A 36 -1.46 16.10 -5.07
C TYR A 36 0.02 16.48 -5.14
N GLY A 37 0.91 15.51 -5.20
CA GLY A 37 2.33 15.76 -5.45
C GLY A 37 2.54 16.29 -6.86
N GLY A 38 2.14 15.52 -7.86
CA GLY A 38 2.00 15.91 -9.26
C GLY A 38 0.60 15.61 -9.79
N TRP A 39 0.01 16.54 -10.54
CA TRP A 39 -1.26 16.34 -11.23
C TRP A 39 -1.09 16.63 -12.73
N ASN A 40 -1.48 15.71 -13.58
CA ASN A 40 -1.39 15.88 -15.04
C ASN A 40 -2.67 15.37 -15.70
N SER A 41 -3.15 16.07 -16.73
CA SER A 41 -4.31 15.58 -17.49
C SER A 41 -3.94 14.49 -18.51
N ASN A 42 -2.77 14.59 -19.17
CA ASN A 42 -2.46 13.73 -20.31
C ASN A 42 -1.05 13.14 -20.29
N GLY A 43 -0.18 13.50 -19.36
CA GLY A 43 1.22 13.06 -19.33
C GLY A 43 1.61 12.38 -18.03
N GLU A 44 2.87 12.08 -17.91
CA GLU A 44 3.42 11.36 -16.76
C GLU A 44 3.39 12.17 -15.47
N THR A 45 3.27 11.44 -14.35
CA THR A 45 3.55 11.95 -13.01
C THR A 45 4.54 11.01 -12.34
N SER A 46 5.78 11.47 -12.12
CA SER A 46 6.84 10.61 -11.61
C SER A 46 7.71 11.28 -10.56
N GLY A 47 8.17 10.49 -9.57
CA GLY A 47 9.12 10.95 -8.56
C GLY A 47 8.58 12.07 -7.66
N ASN A 48 7.27 12.23 -7.55
CA ASN A 48 6.68 13.23 -6.67
C ASN A 48 6.68 12.72 -5.22
N PHE A 49 6.87 13.63 -4.27
CA PHE A 49 6.93 13.31 -2.84
C PHE A 49 5.96 14.17 -2.03
N ILE A 50 5.15 13.51 -1.19
CA ILE A 50 4.27 14.16 -0.22
C ILE A 50 4.66 13.73 1.19
N TYR A 51 4.89 14.70 2.06
CA TYR A 51 5.04 14.52 3.51
C TYR A 51 3.78 15.03 4.22
N VAL A 52 3.23 14.22 5.13
CA VAL A 52 2.05 14.56 5.92
C VAL A 52 2.32 14.36 7.40
N ASP A 53 2.23 15.43 8.18
CA ASP A 53 2.19 15.46 9.64
C ASP A 53 1.00 16.29 10.18
N GLY A 54 0.24 16.91 9.29
CA GLY A 54 -0.99 17.66 9.56
C GLY A 54 -2.25 16.89 9.17
N THR A 55 -3.38 17.60 9.07
CA THR A 55 -4.67 17.03 8.71
C THR A 55 -4.99 17.30 7.24
N VAL A 56 -5.37 16.24 6.51
CA VAL A 56 -5.91 16.32 5.15
C VAL A 56 -7.31 15.72 5.16
N SER A 57 -8.33 16.58 4.92
CA SER A 57 -9.74 16.17 4.93
C SER A 57 -10.16 15.47 3.63
N GLY A 58 -9.48 15.74 2.53
CA GLY A 58 -9.61 15.01 1.27
C GLY A 58 -8.59 13.90 1.13
N GLY A 59 -8.36 13.47 -0.10
CA GLY A 59 -7.38 12.44 -0.42
C GLY A 59 -5.94 12.96 -0.53
N VAL A 60 -5.00 12.05 -0.44
CA VAL A 60 -3.58 12.29 -0.72
C VAL A 60 -3.16 11.39 -1.87
N THR A 61 -2.68 11.99 -2.97
CA THR A 61 -2.21 11.25 -4.15
C THR A 61 -0.85 11.79 -4.58
N ALA A 62 0.21 10.99 -4.48
CA ALA A 62 1.54 11.49 -4.83
C ALA A 62 1.69 11.77 -6.33
N GLY A 63 1.21 10.89 -7.19
CA GLY A 63 1.14 11.13 -8.63
C GLY A 63 -0.26 10.85 -9.17
N TYR A 64 -0.91 11.86 -9.75
CA TYR A 64 -2.23 11.73 -10.37
C TYR A 64 -2.18 12.08 -11.85
N THR A 65 -2.62 11.18 -12.71
CA THR A 65 -2.78 11.45 -14.14
C THR A 65 -4.04 10.80 -14.71
N LEU A 66 -4.56 11.31 -15.82
CA LEU A 66 -5.70 10.69 -16.51
C LEU A 66 -5.27 9.75 -17.63
N SER A 67 -4.15 10.03 -18.33
CA SER A 67 -3.75 9.22 -19.48
C SER A 67 -2.24 9.01 -19.62
N GLY A 68 -1.47 9.18 -18.58
CA GLY A 68 -0.04 8.87 -18.57
C GLY A 68 0.29 7.87 -17.47
N ASP A 69 1.56 7.58 -17.29
CA ASP A 69 2.01 6.72 -16.20
C ASP A 69 2.17 7.50 -14.89
N ALA A 70 1.83 6.86 -13.78
CA ALA A 70 2.08 7.35 -12.43
C ALA A 70 3.16 6.47 -11.78
N ALA A 71 4.44 6.89 -11.85
CA ALA A 71 5.55 6.01 -11.52
C ALA A 71 6.51 6.57 -10.46
N GLY A 72 6.91 5.72 -9.51
CA GLY A 72 7.94 6.07 -8.53
C GLY A 72 7.59 7.26 -7.63
N ASN A 73 6.30 7.50 -7.39
CA ASN A 73 5.84 8.56 -6.50
C ASN A 73 5.79 8.06 -5.06
N GLU A 74 5.94 8.95 -4.09
CA GLU A 74 6.05 8.57 -2.67
C GLU A 74 5.14 9.43 -1.79
N VAL A 75 4.46 8.78 -0.83
CA VAL A 75 3.79 9.42 0.31
C VAL A 75 4.41 8.94 1.60
N LEU A 76 4.80 9.87 2.46
CA LEU A 76 5.20 9.62 3.84
C LEU A 76 4.22 10.31 4.78
N VAL A 77 3.48 9.53 5.57
CA VAL A 77 2.68 10.01 6.70
C VAL A 77 3.47 9.76 7.97
N GLU A 78 4.00 10.82 8.58
CA GLU A 78 4.76 10.75 9.82
C GLU A 78 3.83 10.87 11.04
N GLY A 79 2.72 11.61 10.87
CA GLY A 79 1.69 11.87 11.88
C GLY A 79 0.41 12.44 11.24
N GLY A 80 -0.41 13.12 12.03
CA GLY A 80 -1.60 13.80 11.52
C GLY A 80 -2.74 12.85 11.13
N THR A 81 -3.58 13.27 10.17
CA THR A 81 -4.78 12.52 9.77
C THR A 81 -5.05 12.63 8.27
N VAL A 82 -5.37 11.51 7.62
CA VAL A 82 -5.88 11.45 6.24
C VAL A 82 -7.26 10.78 6.26
N LEU A 83 -8.30 11.44 5.71
CA LEU A 83 -9.70 11.04 5.91
C LEU A 83 -10.38 10.38 4.70
N ASP A 84 -9.86 10.56 3.46
CA ASP A 84 -10.55 10.03 2.27
C ASP A 84 -9.77 8.88 1.61
N HIS A 85 -8.72 9.15 0.85
CA HIS A 85 -7.89 8.12 0.22
C HIS A 85 -6.39 8.46 0.33
N LEU A 86 -5.57 7.42 0.25
CA LEU A 86 -4.11 7.54 0.26
C LEU A 86 -3.53 6.70 -0.89
N TYR A 87 -3.16 7.37 -1.98
CA TYR A 87 -2.65 6.73 -3.19
C TYR A 87 -1.18 7.08 -3.44
N GLY A 88 -0.35 6.08 -3.67
CA GLY A 88 1.01 6.27 -4.15
C GLY A 88 1.01 6.84 -5.58
N GLY A 89 0.26 6.21 -6.47
CA GLY A 89 0.01 6.68 -7.83
C GLY A 89 -1.40 6.37 -8.28
N TYR A 90 -1.98 7.26 -9.09
CA TYR A 90 -3.27 7.10 -9.75
C TYR A 90 -3.15 7.41 -11.24
N THR A 91 -3.66 6.54 -12.06
CA THR A 91 -3.86 6.82 -13.49
C THR A 91 -5.16 6.19 -13.97
N ALA A 92 -5.80 6.76 -14.98
CA ALA A 92 -7.01 6.18 -15.54
C ALA A 92 -6.74 5.35 -16.81
N LEU A 93 -5.64 5.60 -17.52
CA LEU A 93 -5.37 4.94 -18.81
C LEU A 93 -3.89 4.51 -19.00
N GLY A 94 -3.05 4.63 -17.97
CA GLY A 94 -1.63 4.30 -18.05
C GLY A 94 -1.24 3.14 -17.12
N SER A 95 -0.08 3.21 -16.50
CA SER A 95 0.41 2.25 -15.50
C SER A 95 0.76 2.95 -14.20
N ALA A 96 0.37 2.38 -13.06
CA ALA A 96 0.71 2.88 -11.74
C ALA A 96 1.78 1.98 -11.09
N THR A 97 3.06 2.30 -11.27
CA THR A 97 4.15 1.38 -10.94
C THR A 97 5.22 1.96 -10.03
N GLY A 98 5.76 1.12 -9.14
CA GLY A 98 6.90 1.51 -8.30
C GLY A 98 6.59 2.62 -7.30
N ASN A 99 5.32 2.88 -7.00
CA ASN A 99 4.92 3.91 -6.05
C ASN A 99 5.05 3.41 -4.62
N VAL A 100 5.30 4.32 -3.69
CA VAL A 100 5.56 3.99 -2.29
C VAL A 100 4.64 4.76 -1.35
N ILE A 101 4.02 4.04 -0.42
CA ILE A 101 3.31 4.60 0.73
C ILE A 101 4.02 4.13 2.00
N THR A 102 4.36 5.07 2.87
CA THR A 102 4.89 4.78 4.21
C THR A 102 4.06 5.55 5.24
N VAL A 103 3.50 4.83 6.22
CA VAL A 103 2.75 5.43 7.33
C VAL A 103 3.41 5.03 8.64
N LYS A 104 4.09 5.99 9.27
CA LYS A 104 4.81 5.80 10.54
C LYS A 104 3.99 6.17 11.76
N GLY A 105 3.05 7.09 11.62
CA GLY A 105 2.23 7.56 12.72
C GLY A 105 0.93 8.19 12.23
N GLY A 106 0.12 8.68 13.18
CA GLY A 106 -1.14 9.35 12.88
C GLY A 106 -2.30 8.39 12.61
N THR A 107 -3.31 8.87 11.90
CA THR A 107 -4.53 8.12 11.59
C THR A 107 -4.83 8.20 10.11
N VAL A 108 -4.97 7.03 9.48
CA VAL A 108 -5.43 6.91 8.10
C VAL A 108 -6.71 6.09 8.11
N ASN A 109 -7.87 6.76 8.01
CA ASN A 109 -9.19 6.15 7.92
C ASN A 109 -9.66 6.14 6.46
N ALA A 110 -8.80 5.63 5.58
CA ALA A 110 -8.93 5.81 4.16
C ALA A 110 -8.57 4.51 3.44
N GLU A 111 -9.05 4.36 2.22
CA GLU A 111 -8.52 3.36 1.32
C GLU A 111 -7.05 3.69 1.00
N MET A 112 -6.15 2.71 1.18
CA MET A 112 -4.75 2.82 0.81
C MET A 112 -4.46 1.96 -0.40
N VAL A 113 -3.94 2.58 -1.47
CA VAL A 113 -3.58 1.86 -2.70
C VAL A 113 -2.19 2.26 -3.14
N GLY A 114 -1.26 1.31 -3.19
CA GLY A 114 0.09 1.54 -3.70
C GLY A 114 0.05 2.13 -5.10
N GLY A 115 -0.68 1.51 -6.03
CA GLY A 115 -0.97 2.03 -7.36
C GLY A 115 -2.40 1.75 -7.78
N TYR A 116 -3.13 2.75 -8.25
CA TYR A 116 -4.50 2.64 -8.79
C TYR A 116 -4.50 2.91 -10.29
N ASP A 117 -5.07 1.99 -11.07
CA ASP A 117 -5.07 2.05 -12.53
C ASP A 117 -6.21 1.20 -13.15
N ASP A 118 -6.60 1.47 -14.39
CA ASP A 118 -7.40 0.57 -15.22
C ASP A 118 -6.54 -0.41 -16.04
N GLY A 119 -5.19 -0.26 -16.04
CA GLY A 119 -4.22 -1.13 -16.71
C GLY A 119 -3.38 -1.98 -15.75
N THR A 120 -2.15 -1.56 -15.45
CA THR A 120 -1.17 -2.31 -14.65
C THR A 120 -0.77 -1.54 -13.40
N ALA A 121 -0.97 -2.15 -12.22
CA ALA A 121 -0.58 -1.56 -10.93
C ALA A 121 0.37 -2.51 -10.17
N THR A 122 1.66 -2.43 -10.49
CA THR A 122 2.69 -3.40 -10.06
C THR A 122 3.90 -2.74 -9.41
N ASN A 123 4.69 -3.54 -8.68
CA ASN A 123 5.92 -3.09 -8.02
C ASN A 123 5.71 -1.95 -7.01
N ASN A 124 4.49 -1.77 -6.52
CA ASN A 124 4.19 -0.76 -5.53
C ASN A 124 4.49 -1.27 -4.11
N THR A 125 4.82 -0.37 -3.20
CA THR A 125 5.16 -0.72 -1.82
C THR A 125 4.28 0.04 -0.84
N VAL A 126 3.70 -0.68 0.12
CA VAL A 126 2.99 -0.11 1.28
C VAL A 126 3.70 -0.57 2.54
N THR A 127 4.16 0.39 3.36
CA THR A 127 4.86 0.15 4.62
C THR A 127 4.11 0.79 5.77
N LEU A 128 3.72 -0.01 6.75
CA LEU A 128 2.92 0.41 7.89
C LEU A 128 3.60 0.07 9.22
N TYR A 129 3.46 0.98 10.19
CA TYR A 129 4.00 0.85 11.54
C TYR A 129 2.87 0.82 12.58
N ASP A 130 3.06 0.11 13.67
CA ASP A 130 2.11 -0.06 14.77
C ASP A 130 1.81 1.23 15.56
N SER A 131 2.62 2.26 15.37
CA SER A 131 2.39 3.61 15.92
C SER A 131 1.28 4.40 15.20
N ALA A 132 0.83 3.92 14.02
CA ALA A 132 -0.26 4.51 13.26
C ALA A 132 -1.57 3.72 13.44
N ARG A 133 -2.69 4.32 13.03
CA ARG A 133 -4.04 3.73 13.14
C ARG A 133 -4.68 3.60 11.76
N PHE A 134 -5.17 2.41 11.45
CA PHE A 134 -5.73 2.05 10.15
C PHE A 134 -7.14 1.43 10.25
N THR A 135 -7.82 1.61 11.36
CA THR A 135 -9.14 1.00 11.60
C THR A 135 -10.13 1.38 10.49
N GLY A 136 -10.63 0.38 9.78
CA GLY A 136 -11.55 0.56 8.66
C GLY A 136 -10.88 0.76 7.29
N SER A 137 -9.56 0.82 7.21
CA SER A 137 -8.85 0.98 5.94
C SER A 137 -8.75 -0.32 5.14
N ASP A 138 -9.08 -0.24 3.86
CA ASP A 138 -8.74 -1.27 2.88
C ASP A 138 -7.35 -1.01 2.31
N ILE A 139 -6.51 -2.05 2.28
CA ILE A 139 -5.11 -1.94 1.89
C ILE A 139 -4.86 -2.78 0.63
N TYR A 140 -4.43 -2.11 -0.44
CA TYR A 140 -4.12 -2.74 -1.73
C TYR A 140 -2.68 -2.44 -2.16
N GLY A 141 -1.99 -3.45 -2.65
CA GLY A 141 -0.72 -3.27 -3.37
C GLY A 141 -0.93 -2.57 -4.70
N GLY A 142 -1.85 -3.12 -5.48
CA GLY A 142 -2.40 -2.54 -6.70
C GLY A 142 -3.91 -2.71 -6.75
N ARG A 143 -4.61 -1.78 -7.39
CA ARG A 143 -6.05 -1.85 -7.62
C ARG A 143 -6.39 -1.42 -9.04
N SER A 144 -7.33 -2.11 -9.68
CA SER A 144 -7.83 -1.75 -11.01
C SER A 144 -9.34 -1.78 -11.06
N GLY A 145 -9.92 -0.92 -11.88
CA GLY A 145 -11.31 -0.99 -12.30
C GLY A 145 -11.56 -2.04 -13.39
N GLY A 146 -10.51 -2.51 -14.09
CA GLY A 146 -10.57 -3.50 -15.16
C GLY A 146 -10.33 -4.94 -14.68
N SER A 147 -10.98 -5.92 -15.30
CA SER A 147 -10.94 -7.33 -14.86
C SER A 147 -9.71 -8.14 -15.31
N SER A 148 -8.87 -7.61 -16.21
CA SER A 148 -7.73 -8.33 -16.81
C SER A 148 -6.36 -7.76 -16.45
N SER A 149 -6.29 -6.72 -15.63
CA SER A 149 -5.07 -6.02 -15.28
C SER A 149 -4.20 -6.80 -14.30
N ASP A 150 -2.88 -6.63 -14.39
CA ASP A 150 -1.96 -7.09 -13.36
C ASP A 150 -1.90 -6.05 -12.24
N VAL A 151 -2.46 -6.40 -11.11
CA VAL A 151 -2.48 -5.57 -9.88
C VAL A 151 -1.73 -6.22 -8.72
N PHE A 152 -0.96 -7.28 -9.01
CA PHE A 152 -0.36 -8.16 -8.00
C PHE A 152 1.17 -8.20 -8.07
N THR A 153 1.73 -8.32 -9.29
CA THR A 153 3.15 -8.61 -9.48
C THR A 153 4.06 -7.55 -8.87
N GLY A 154 4.99 -7.99 -8.04
CA GLY A 154 5.98 -7.15 -7.39
C GLY A 154 5.44 -6.24 -6.28
N ASN A 155 4.13 -6.17 -6.07
CA ASN A 155 3.56 -5.37 -4.99
C ASN A 155 4.00 -5.93 -3.63
N THR A 156 4.46 -5.05 -2.75
CA THR A 156 5.08 -5.40 -1.48
C THR A 156 4.37 -4.71 -0.32
N PHE A 157 4.03 -5.48 0.69
CA PHE A 157 3.53 -5.02 1.98
C PHE A 157 4.57 -5.25 3.05
N ASN A 158 4.93 -4.18 3.77
CA ASN A 158 5.79 -4.26 4.94
C ASN A 158 4.99 -3.84 6.17
N VAL A 159 5.03 -4.64 7.22
CA VAL A 159 4.44 -4.29 8.51
C VAL A 159 5.46 -4.40 9.63
N TYR A 160 5.52 -3.37 10.46
CA TYR A 160 6.37 -3.30 11.63
C TYR A 160 5.50 -3.29 12.88
N GLY A 161 5.52 -4.40 13.64
CA GLY A 161 4.69 -4.62 14.82
C GLY A 161 3.28 -5.11 14.48
N GLN A 162 2.25 -4.52 15.06
CA GLN A 162 0.85 -4.98 14.99
C GLN A 162 -0.07 -3.87 14.51
N ILE A 163 -0.89 -4.15 13.51
CA ILE A 163 -1.86 -3.20 12.96
C ILE A 163 -3.25 -3.80 12.86
N ASP A 164 -4.27 -2.95 12.98
CA ASP A 164 -5.67 -3.28 12.71
C ASP A 164 -6.10 -2.59 11.40
N ALA A 165 -6.71 -3.34 10.47
CA ALA A 165 -7.21 -2.80 9.21
C ALA A 165 -8.54 -3.48 8.80
N ALA A 166 -9.10 -3.10 7.66
CA ALA A 166 -10.31 -3.74 7.17
C ALA A 166 -10.02 -4.92 6.24
N SER A 167 -9.18 -4.73 5.24
CA SER A 167 -8.79 -5.79 4.30
C SER A 167 -7.37 -5.61 3.76
N LEU A 168 -6.79 -6.70 3.26
CA LEU A 168 -5.46 -6.75 2.65
C LEU A 168 -5.52 -7.54 1.35
N GLN A 169 -5.08 -6.94 0.22
CA GLN A 169 -5.21 -7.55 -1.10
C GLN A 169 -4.08 -7.15 -2.07
N ASN A 170 -3.82 -8.02 -3.05
CA ASN A 170 -2.99 -7.75 -4.22
C ASN A 170 -1.51 -7.48 -3.89
N PHE A 171 -0.96 -8.24 -2.95
CA PHE A 171 0.46 -8.22 -2.62
C PHE A 171 1.13 -9.56 -2.97
N GLN A 172 2.17 -9.50 -3.78
CA GLN A 172 3.02 -10.66 -4.05
C GLN A 172 4.00 -10.92 -2.89
N ASN A 173 4.45 -9.87 -2.21
CA ASN A 173 5.38 -9.97 -1.11
C ASN A 173 4.76 -9.41 0.17
N LEU A 174 4.75 -10.20 1.24
CA LEU A 174 4.29 -9.85 2.57
C LEU A 174 5.47 -9.98 3.54
N ASN A 175 5.92 -8.85 4.08
CA ASN A 175 7.08 -8.80 4.96
C ASN A 175 6.64 -8.38 6.36
N PHE A 176 6.88 -9.24 7.35
CA PHE A 176 6.51 -9.05 8.74
C PHE A 176 7.75 -8.82 9.59
N TYR A 177 7.80 -7.69 10.27
CA TYR A 177 8.88 -7.32 11.17
C TYR A 177 8.33 -7.14 12.58
N ASP A 178 9.11 -7.52 13.59
CA ASP A 178 8.74 -7.43 15.01
C ASP A 178 7.47 -8.23 15.35
N VAL A 179 7.37 -9.46 14.82
CA VAL A 179 6.24 -10.36 15.06
C VAL A 179 6.20 -10.80 16.52
N ALA A 180 5.07 -10.58 17.18
CA ALA A 180 4.85 -10.93 18.59
C ALA A 180 3.99 -12.20 18.74
N GLU A 181 4.04 -12.82 19.91
CA GLU A 181 3.36 -14.09 20.22
C GLU A 181 1.86 -13.94 20.47
N ASP A 182 1.46 -12.82 21.05
CA ASP A 182 0.15 -12.65 21.70
C ASP A 182 -0.91 -12.04 20.77
N LYS A 183 -0.51 -11.59 19.61
CA LYS A 183 -1.40 -10.95 18.65
C LYS A 183 -0.97 -11.18 17.20
N ALA A 184 -1.95 -11.15 16.28
CA ALA A 184 -1.67 -11.10 14.85
C ALA A 184 -0.90 -9.82 14.49
N SER A 185 0.06 -9.93 13.58
CA SER A 185 0.74 -8.76 13.03
C SER A 185 -0.21 -7.88 12.22
N VAL A 186 -1.21 -8.50 11.58
CA VAL A 186 -2.30 -7.81 10.88
C VAL A 186 -3.62 -8.43 11.32
N ASP A 187 -4.44 -7.66 12.04
CA ASP A 187 -5.80 -8.04 12.44
C ASP A 187 -6.81 -7.35 11.51
N LEU A 188 -7.50 -8.14 10.72
CA LEU A 188 -8.42 -7.63 9.70
C LEU A 188 -9.86 -7.80 10.16
N SER A 189 -10.66 -6.73 10.05
CA SER A 189 -12.10 -6.78 10.38
C SER A 189 -12.96 -7.40 9.26
N ARG A 190 -12.39 -7.60 8.05
CA ARG A 190 -13.08 -8.20 6.90
C ARG A 190 -12.30 -9.38 6.32
N SER A 191 -11.45 -9.17 5.33
CA SER A 191 -10.85 -10.26 4.55
C SER A 191 -9.42 -10.00 4.09
N ALA A 192 -8.68 -11.09 3.85
CA ALA A 192 -7.42 -11.06 3.11
C ALA A 192 -7.57 -11.85 1.80
N VAL A 193 -6.91 -11.37 0.74
CA VAL A 193 -6.70 -12.12 -0.50
C VAL A 193 -5.21 -12.36 -0.66
N ILE A 194 -4.79 -13.59 -0.41
CA ILE A 194 -3.40 -14.04 -0.51
C ILE A 194 -3.20 -14.77 -1.83
N GLY A 195 -2.28 -14.26 -2.65
CA GLY A 195 -2.13 -14.67 -4.04
C GLY A 195 -3.02 -13.85 -4.99
N ASP A 196 -2.95 -14.15 -6.29
CA ASP A 196 -3.70 -13.44 -7.35
C ASP A 196 -4.97 -14.18 -7.79
N GLY A 197 -5.26 -15.34 -7.20
CA GLY A 197 -6.37 -16.21 -7.62
C GLY A 197 -6.17 -16.87 -9.00
N LYS A 198 -5.01 -16.67 -9.65
CA LYS A 198 -4.69 -17.19 -11.00
C LYS A 198 -3.54 -18.21 -10.99
N GLY A 199 -2.98 -18.49 -9.80
CA GLY A 199 -1.89 -19.46 -9.60
C GLY A 199 -0.56 -18.83 -9.20
N SER A 200 -0.45 -17.51 -9.15
CA SER A 200 0.74 -16.85 -8.63
C SER A 200 0.78 -16.94 -7.10
N MET A 201 1.94 -17.23 -6.57
CA MET A 201 2.14 -17.41 -5.13
C MET A 201 2.57 -16.10 -4.47
N THR A 202 2.14 -15.92 -3.23
CA THR A 202 2.65 -14.85 -2.36
C THR A 202 3.92 -15.32 -1.65
N ASN A 203 4.92 -14.45 -1.58
CA ASN A 203 6.11 -14.66 -0.77
C ASN A 203 5.88 -14.03 0.61
N VAL A 204 6.07 -14.79 1.68
CA VAL A 204 5.98 -14.32 3.06
C VAL A 204 7.37 -14.33 3.68
N PHE A 205 7.81 -13.17 4.14
CA PHE A 205 9.09 -12.98 4.82
C PHE A 205 8.85 -12.57 6.28
N ILE A 206 9.53 -13.24 7.20
CA ILE A 206 9.56 -12.90 8.62
C ILE A 206 10.97 -12.44 8.96
N GLY A 207 11.12 -11.16 9.26
CA GLY A 207 12.43 -10.55 9.56
C GLY A 207 12.91 -10.87 10.96
N ASN A 208 12.07 -10.66 11.97
CA ASN A 208 12.39 -10.94 13.37
C ASN A 208 11.13 -11.30 14.17
N LEU A 209 11.34 -12.21 15.11
CA LEU A 209 10.35 -12.66 16.07
C LEU A 209 10.68 -12.04 17.42
N ARG A 210 9.69 -11.45 18.08
CA ARG A 210 9.81 -11.00 19.47
C ARG A 210 9.46 -12.16 20.39
N ASN A 211 10.45 -12.69 21.10
CA ASN A 211 10.24 -13.66 22.17
C ASN A 211 10.04 -12.96 23.50
N GLN A 212 9.01 -13.33 24.23
CA GLN A 212 8.93 -13.07 25.66
C GLN A 212 9.72 -14.17 26.41
N GLU A 213 10.84 -13.78 27.01
CA GLU A 213 11.69 -14.54 27.92
C GLU A 213 11.57 -16.09 27.89
N GLY A 214 12.31 -16.73 27.00
CA GLY A 214 12.75 -18.13 27.21
C GLY A 214 11.82 -19.25 26.77
N ASN A 215 10.61 -18.97 26.32
CA ASN A 215 9.72 -19.95 25.70
C ASN A 215 9.60 -19.65 24.20
N ILE A 216 9.84 -20.65 23.37
CA ILE A 216 9.46 -20.58 21.95
C ILE A 216 7.94 -20.79 21.91
N PRO A 217 7.14 -19.82 21.43
CA PRO A 217 5.70 -20.04 21.31
C PRO A 217 5.42 -21.13 20.28
N GLU A 218 4.33 -21.82 20.49
CA GLU A 218 3.89 -22.89 19.57
C GLU A 218 3.35 -22.31 18.25
N GLU A 219 2.91 -21.03 18.25
CA GLU A 219 2.28 -20.40 17.10
C GLU A 219 2.51 -18.89 17.06
N TYR A 220 2.74 -18.35 15.84
CA TYR A 220 2.74 -16.93 15.54
C TYR A 220 1.65 -16.65 14.49
N VAL A 221 0.73 -15.75 14.77
CA VAL A 221 -0.32 -15.35 13.84
C VAL A 221 0.17 -14.14 13.03
N LEU A 222 0.34 -14.29 11.73
CA LEU A 222 0.75 -13.20 10.85
C LEU A 222 -0.45 -12.35 10.42
N ILE A 223 -1.52 -13.01 9.96
CA ILE A 223 -2.76 -12.36 9.53
C ILE A 223 -3.94 -13.09 10.18
N HIS A 224 -4.80 -12.34 10.85
CA HIS A 224 -6.08 -12.83 11.37
C HIS A 224 -7.23 -12.21 10.59
N THR A 225 -8.23 -13.03 10.25
CA THR A 225 -9.47 -12.58 9.61
C THR A 225 -10.68 -13.24 10.28
N PRO A 226 -11.77 -12.49 10.58
CA PRO A 226 -12.94 -13.05 11.27
C PRO A 226 -13.85 -13.88 10.36
N THR A 227 -13.63 -13.88 9.04
CA THR A 227 -14.59 -14.44 8.08
C THR A 227 -13.95 -15.44 7.13
N ALA A 228 -14.75 -16.42 6.71
CA ALA A 228 -14.38 -17.40 5.68
C ALA A 228 -14.29 -16.81 4.23
N SER A 229 -14.40 -15.50 4.06
CA SER A 229 -14.32 -14.83 2.76
C SER A 229 -12.89 -14.57 2.28
N SER A 230 -11.90 -14.94 3.06
CA SER A 230 -10.49 -14.84 2.66
C SER A 230 -10.16 -15.89 1.61
N SER A 231 -9.36 -15.54 0.62
CA SER A 231 -8.84 -16.45 -0.39
C SER A 231 -7.34 -16.62 -0.27
N TYR A 232 -6.85 -17.82 -0.62
CA TYR A 232 -5.47 -18.21 -0.51
C TYR A 232 -5.06 -19.03 -1.74
N THR A 233 -3.97 -18.65 -2.40
CA THR A 233 -3.50 -19.35 -3.61
C THR A 233 -2.25 -20.19 -3.36
N GLY A 234 -1.51 -19.92 -2.30
CA GLY A 234 -0.27 -20.58 -1.94
C GLY A 234 0.80 -19.59 -1.51
N THR A 235 1.81 -20.05 -0.80
CA THR A 235 2.80 -19.19 -0.17
C THR A 235 4.19 -19.85 -0.15
N ASN A 236 5.22 -19.05 -0.47
CA ASN A 236 6.59 -19.34 -0.12
C ASN A 236 6.92 -18.63 1.19
N LEU A 237 7.34 -19.39 2.21
CA LEU A 237 7.67 -18.83 3.52
C LEU A 237 9.19 -18.71 3.69
N TYR A 238 9.66 -17.52 4.05
CA TYR A 238 11.04 -17.21 4.35
C TYR A 238 11.16 -16.69 5.78
N VAL A 239 12.05 -17.28 6.57
CA VAL A 239 12.36 -16.75 7.91
C VAL A 239 13.82 -16.32 7.92
N ASN A 240 14.07 -15.06 8.30
CA ASN A 240 15.40 -14.44 8.27
C ASN A 240 16.12 -14.63 6.91
N GLY A 241 15.36 -14.52 5.82
CA GLY A 241 15.88 -14.65 4.45
C GLY A 241 16.12 -16.08 3.95
N ASN A 242 15.89 -17.11 4.76
CA ASN A 242 16.02 -18.51 4.35
C ASN A 242 14.65 -19.09 4.01
N THR A 243 14.54 -19.80 2.89
CA THR A 243 13.33 -20.56 2.55
C THR A 243 13.13 -21.67 3.58
N VAL A 244 11.97 -21.66 4.24
CA VAL A 244 11.62 -22.66 5.24
C VAL A 244 10.68 -23.70 4.66
N VAL A 245 9.61 -23.25 3.99
CA VAL A 245 8.60 -24.12 3.43
C VAL A 245 7.86 -23.42 2.28
N THR A 246 7.37 -24.22 1.35
CA THR A 246 6.37 -23.80 0.35
C THR A 246 5.04 -24.45 0.72
N ILE A 247 4.02 -23.65 0.94
CA ILE A 247 2.68 -24.12 1.31
C ILE A 247 1.79 -23.96 0.08
N GLY A 248 1.24 -25.07 -0.40
CA GLY A 248 0.29 -25.09 -1.52
C GLY A 248 -1.09 -24.56 -1.15
N PRO A 249 -2.00 -24.39 -2.15
CA PRO A 249 -3.35 -23.89 -1.92
C PRO A 249 -4.23 -24.78 -1.04
N ASP A 250 -3.87 -26.06 -0.91
CA ASP A 250 -4.54 -27.06 -0.07
C ASP A 250 -3.94 -27.17 1.34
N GLY A 251 -3.00 -26.28 1.68
CA GLY A 251 -2.27 -26.33 2.94
C GLY A 251 -1.19 -27.41 3.02
N SER A 252 -0.89 -28.11 1.92
CA SER A 252 0.22 -29.09 1.87
C SER A 252 1.60 -28.41 1.92
N TYR A 253 2.59 -29.04 2.57
CA TYR A 253 3.98 -28.53 2.73
C TYR A 253 5.00 -29.67 2.64
#